data_4c3402d9708acfed70ef36c0add077d1
#
_entry.id   4c3402d9708acfed70ef36c0add077d1
#
_cell.length_a   1.000
_cell.length_b   1.000
_cell.length_c   1.000
_cell.angle_alpha   90.00
_cell.angle_beta   90.00
_cell.angle_gamma   90.00
#
_symmetry.space_group_name_H-M   'P 1'
#
loop_
_entity.id
_entity.type
_entity.pdbx_description
1 polymer ?
#
loop_
_entity_poly.entity_id
_entity_poly.type
_entity_poly.pdbx_seq_one_letter_code
_entity_poly.pdbx_strand_id
1 'polypeptide(L)'
;MGLLVLLLAFDWRLGLLSLAPVVLAFLIMATMTGKRMAEKMRQYGNALEAMSNEAVEYVRGIPVVKTFGQSVFSFKKFKTTIDEYEKWVISYTKDLRLPMMFYTAAVNGVFAFLIAGGLLFTTHGVTPEFLLNLLFYIIITPVISLTLTRIMYMSENKMVVADALARIDSVLEAAPMQVQAVPQHPQDASVALQNVRFSYDGKTEVIRGVSLEIQPGRTVAFVGPSGGGKSTLANLVCRFFDAQSGSVRVGGADVWAIPKEELMDTI
;
A
#
# COMPACT_ATOMS: atom_id res chain seq x y z
N MET A 1 9.31 -27.91 12.39
CA MET A 1 10.34 -28.49 13.27
C MET A 1 10.16 -30.00 13.42
N GLY A 2 8.98 -30.54 13.80
CA GLY A 2 8.78 -31.98 13.99
C GLY A 2 9.13 -32.87 12.79
N LEU A 3 8.81 -32.44 11.56
CA LEU A 3 9.14 -33.17 10.34
C LEU A 3 10.64 -33.32 10.12
N LEU A 4 11.43 -32.28 10.40
CA LEU A 4 12.89 -32.31 10.25
C LEU A 4 13.56 -33.27 11.24
N VAL A 5 13.07 -33.27 12.49
CA VAL A 5 13.54 -34.22 13.52
C VAL A 5 13.20 -35.66 13.12
N LEU A 6 12.01 -35.88 12.62
CA LEU A 6 11.53 -37.18 12.17
C LEU A 6 12.38 -37.70 10.99
N LEU A 7 12.70 -36.87 10.03
CA LEU A 7 13.57 -37.24 8.90
C LEU A 7 14.97 -37.66 9.39
N LEU A 8 15.57 -36.96 10.34
CA LEU A 8 16.90 -37.34 10.85
C LEU A 8 16.86 -38.60 11.75
N ALA A 9 15.72 -38.84 12.42
CA ALA A 9 15.55 -39.99 13.30
C ALA A 9 15.38 -41.33 12.56
N PHE A 10 14.76 -41.32 11.36
CA PHE A 10 14.56 -42.54 10.55
C PHE A 10 15.87 -43.01 9.90
N ASP A 11 16.55 -42.13 9.15
CA ASP A 11 17.85 -42.39 8.55
C ASP A 11 18.58 -41.08 8.37
N TRP A 12 19.64 -40.87 9.18
CA TRP A 12 20.39 -39.65 9.17
C TRP A 12 21.06 -39.32 7.81
N ARG A 13 21.40 -40.34 7.01
CA ARG A 13 22.06 -40.20 5.68
C ARG A 13 21.05 -39.64 4.66
N LEU A 14 19.89 -40.28 4.56
CA LEU A 14 18.78 -39.84 3.69
C LEU A 14 18.21 -38.53 4.19
N GLY A 15 18.15 -38.30 5.52
CA GLY A 15 17.77 -37.08 6.13
C GLY A 15 18.66 -35.90 5.74
N LEU A 16 19.98 -36.04 5.82
CA LEU A 16 20.92 -35.00 5.38
C LEU A 16 20.82 -34.74 3.87
N LEU A 17 20.68 -35.78 3.05
CA LEU A 17 20.48 -35.64 1.61
C LEU A 17 19.21 -34.84 1.26
N SER A 18 18.13 -35.07 1.97
CA SER A 18 16.88 -34.33 1.78
C SER A 18 16.94 -32.89 2.30
N LEU A 19 17.72 -32.65 3.36
CA LEU A 19 17.87 -31.32 3.99
C LEU A 19 18.77 -30.38 3.20
N ALA A 20 19.80 -30.87 2.51
CA ALA A 20 20.72 -30.01 1.77
C ALA A 20 20.03 -29.09 0.75
N PRO A 21 19.17 -29.58 -0.16
CA PRO A 21 18.44 -28.72 -1.07
C PRO A 21 17.38 -27.86 -0.36
N VAL A 22 16.84 -28.29 0.79
CA VAL A 22 15.93 -27.47 1.62
C VAL A 22 16.66 -26.26 2.18
N VAL A 23 17.84 -26.44 2.76
CA VAL A 23 18.67 -25.34 3.27
C VAL A 23 19.04 -24.40 2.13
N LEU A 24 19.44 -24.93 0.98
CA LEU A 24 19.74 -24.14 -0.20
C LEU A 24 18.52 -23.29 -0.63
N ALA A 25 17.32 -23.89 -0.66
CA ALA A 25 16.09 -23.18 -0.97
C ALA A 25 15.80 -22.03 0.02
N PHE A 26 16.02 -22.25 1.33
CA PHE A 26 15.89 -21.20 2.34
C PHE A 26 16.90 -20.07 2.16
N LEU A 27 18.14 -20.37 1.84
CA LEU A 27 19.18 -19.35 1.56
C LEU A 27 18.80 -18.50 0.33
N ILE A 28 18.32 -19.15 -0.72
CA ILE A 28 17.84 -18.45 -1.93
C ILE A 28 16.61 -17.57 -1.58
N MET A 29 15.64 -18.12 -0.85
CA MET A 29 14.45 -17.38 -0.42
C MET A 29 14.82 -16.13 0.40
N ALA A 30 15.83 -16.20 1.28
CA ALA A 30 16.31 -15.07 2.04
C ALA A 30 16.80 -13.92 1.14
N THR A 31 17.36 -14.22 -0.03
CA THR A 31 17.76 -13.18 -1.00
C THR A 31 16.56 -12.49 -1.66
N MET A 32 15.42 -13.19 -1.76
CA MET A 32 14.19 -12.68 -2.36
C MET A 32 13.32 -11.86 -1.40
N THR A 33 13.53 -11.99 -0.08
CA THR A 33 12.75 -11.31 0.96
C THR A 33 13.50 -10.17 1.66
N GLY A 34 14.65 -9.77 1.14
CA GLY A 34 15.49 -8.72 1.71
C GLY A 34 14.93 -7.29 1.51
N LYS A 35 15.50 -6.32 2.24
CA LYS A 35 15.12 -4.88 2.18
C LYS A 35 15.09 -4.32 0.75
N ARG A 36 16.03 -4.75 -0.12
CA ARG A 36 16.10 -4.34 -1.52
C ARG A 36 14.84 -4.76 -2.31
N MET A 37 14.36 -5.98 -2.05
CA MET A 37 13.18 -6.49 -2.75
C MET A 37 11.90 -5.84 -2.23
N ALA A 38 11.81 -5.57 -0.91
CA ALA A 38 10.72 -4.81 -0.30
C ALA A 38 10.61 -3.40 -0.90
N GLU A 39 11.74 -2.71 -1.10
CA GLU A 39 11.74 -1.39 -1.74
C GLU A 39 11.27 -1.45 -3.20
N LYS A 40 11.68 -2.46 -3.96
CA LYS A 40 11.20 -2.65 -5.34
C LYS A 40 9.70 -2.97 -5.39
N MET A 41 9.21 -3.79 -4.47
CA MET A 41 7.77 -4.08 -4.36
C MET A 41 6.97 -2.81 -4.04
N ARG A 42 7.51 -1.94 -3.17
CA ARG A 42 6.89 -0.65 -2.87
C ARG A 42 6.84 0.26 -4.10
N GLN A 43 7.91 0.34 -4.87
CA GLN A 43 7.95 1.13 -6.11
C GLN A 43 6.99 0.59 -7.18
N TYR A 44 6.89 -0.73 -7.31
CA TYR A 44 5.90 -1.40 -8.14
C TYR A 44 4.46 -1.03 -7.69
N GLY A 45 4.18 -1.10 -6.39
CA GLY A 45 2.88 -0.72 -5.82
C GLY A 45 2.52 0.74 -6.09
N ASN A 46 3.46 1.66 -5.91
CA ASN A 46 3.27 3.08 -6.18
C ASN A 46 2.99 3.36 -7.67
N ALA A 47 3.71 2.68 -8.57
CA ALA A 47 3.47 2.82 -10.01
C ALA A 47 2.10 2.27 -10.44
N LEU A 48 1.67 1.15 -9.84
CA LEU A 48 0.33 0.58 -10.05
C LEU A 48 -0.77 1.54 -9.58
N GLU A 49 -0.59 2.15 -8.40
CA GLU A 49 -1.51 3.13 -7.85
C GLU A 49 -1.60 4.39 -8.73
N ALA A 50 -0.47 4.93 -9.15
CA ALA A 50 -0.42 6.07 -10.06
C ALA A 50 -1.15 5.78 -11.39
N MET A 51 -0.92 4.61 -11.98
CA MET A 51 -1.59 4.17 -13.20
C MET A 51 -3.10 4.02 -12.96
N SER A 52 -3.52 3.43 -11.84
CA SER A 52 -4.93 3.24 -11.51
C SER A 52 -5.66 4.56 -11.31
N ASN A 53 -5.04 5.51 -10.60
CA ASN A 53 -5.60 6.84 -10.38
C ASN A 53 -5.76 7.60 -11.71
N GLU A 54 -4.75 7.56 -12.57
CA GLU A 54 -4.81 8.20 -13.87
C GLU A 54 -5.85 7.54 -14.80
N ALA A 55 -6.04 6.22 -14.70
CA ALA A 55 -7.09 5.51 -15.43
C ALA A 55 -8.49 6.00 -15.03
N VAL A 56 -8.75 6.19 -13.73
CA VAL A 56 -10.01 6.73 -13.22
C VAL A 56 -10.22 8.17 -13.71
N GLU A 57 -9.18 9.02 -13.63
CA GLU A 57 -9.25 10.39 -14.15
C GLU A 57 -9.52 10.43 -15.65
N TYR A 58 -8.84 9.57 -16.41
CA TYR A 58 -9.05 9.45 -17.85
C TYR A 58 -10.50 9.08 -18.18
N VAL A 59 -11.06 8.05 -17.52
CA VAL A 59 -12.45 7.62 -17.75
C VAL A 59 -13.44 8.74 -17.39
N ARG A 60 -13.22 9.43 -16.27
CA ARG A 60 -14.06 10.59 -15.87
C ARG A 60 -13.94 11.77 -16.83
N GLY A 61 -12.78 11.96 -17.43
CA GLY A 61 -12.52 13.03 -18.39
C GLY A 61 -13.01 12.77 -19.81
N ILE A 62 -13.36 11.52 -20.19
CA ILE A 62 -13.79 11.15 -21.54
C ILE A 62 -14.95 12.04 -22.07
N PRO A 63 -16.02 12.33 -21.29
CA PRO A 63 -17.11 13.20 -21.79
C PRO A 63 -16.61 14.59 -22.16
N VAL A 64 -15.72 15.17 -21.33
CA VAL A 64 -15.14 16.51 -21.56
C VAL A 64 -14.23 16.50 -22.79
N VAL A 65 -13.34 15.51 -22.89
CA VAL A 65 -12.42 15.34 -24.05
C VAL A 65 -13.22 15.17 -25.33
N LYS A 66 -14.31 14.39 -25.32
CA LYS A 66 -15.18 14.17 -26.49
C LYS A 66 -15.91 15.45 -26.90
N THR A 67 -16.34 16.27 -25.95
CA THR A 67 -17.03 17.54 -26.22
C THR A 67 -16.10 18.58 -26.87
N PHE A 68 -14.83 18.63 -26.43
CA PHE A 68 -13.84 19.60 -26.92
C PHE A 68 -12.93 19.08 -28.03
N GLY A 69 -13.12 17.85 -28.49
CA GLY A 69 -12.35 17.26 -29.61
C GLY A 69 -10.85 17.04 -29.32
N GLN A 70 -10.43 17.12 -28.07
CA GLN A 70 -9.03 16.98 -27.66
C GLN A 70 -8.74 15.56 -27.15
N SER A 71 -8.42 14.62 -28.04
CA SER A 71 -8.18 13.23 -27.65
C SER A 71 -6.73 12.89 -27.22
N VAL A 72 -5.74 13.69 -27.69
CA VAL A 72 -4.33 13.26 -27.64
C VAL A 72 -3.61 13.59 -26.32
N PHE A 73 -3.92 14.70 -25.68
CA PHE A 73 -3.19 15.15 -24.47
C PHE A 73 -3.57 14.37 -23.21
N SER A 74 -4.84 14.05 -22.99
CA SER A 74 -5.31 13.25 -21.85
C SER A 74 -4.77 11.83 -21.90
N PHE A 75 -4.68 11.24 -23.10
CA PHE A 75 -4.13 9.90 -23.29
C PHE A 75 -2.62 9.83 -23.05
N LYS A 76 -1.88 10.91 -23.36
CA LYS A 76 -0.41 10.95 -23.18
C LYS A 76 -0.01 10.75 -21.71
N LYS A 77 -0.69 11.39 -20.77
CA LYS A 77 -0.38 11.27 -19.33
C LYS A 77 -0.66 9.85 -18.85
N PHE A 78 -1.83 9.30 -19.19
CA PHE A 78 -2.17 7.91 -18.86
C PHE A 78 -1.20 6.90 -19.51
N LYS A 79 -0.81 7.11 -20.77
CA LYS A 79 0.20 6.28 -21.43
C LYS A 79 1.54 6.32 -20.68
N THR A 80 1.97 7.49 -20.22
CA THR A 80 3.23 7.61 -19.46
C THR A 80 3.18 6.79 -18.17
N THR A 81 2.07 6.81 -17.43
CA THR A 81 1.93 6.00 -16.21
C THR A 81 1.89 4.50 -16.50
N ILE A 82 1.33 4.07 -17.64
CA ILE A 82 1.39 2.68 -18.10
C ILE A 82 2.85 2.28 -18.40
N ASP A 83 3.58 3.12 -19.13
CA ASP A 83 4.98 2.85 -19.52
C ASP A 83 5.89 2.79 -18.26
N GLU A 84 5.63 3.62 -17.24
CA GLU A 84 6.33 3.58 -15.96
C GLU A 84 5.99 2.31 -15.17
N TYR A 85 4.72 1.93 -15.11
CA TYR A 85 4.30 0.68 -14.47
C TYR A 85 4.93 -0.53 -15.16
N GLU A 86 4.90 -0.60 -16.50
CA GLU A 86 5.56 -1.64 -17.28
C GLU A 86 7.05 -1.76 -16.94
N LYS A 87 7.76 -0.63 -16.88
CA LYS A 87 9.17 -0.60 -16.51
C LYS A 87 9.44 -1.21 -15.13
N TRP A 88 8.59 -0.91 -14.15
CA TRP A 88 8.72 -1.47 -12.81
C TRP A 88 8.38 -2.96 -12.76
N VAL A 89 7.33 -3.41 -13.46
CA VAL A 89 6.97 -4.82 -13.60
C VAL A 89 8.12 -5.61 -14.20
N ILE A 90 8.67 -5.13 -15.32
CA ILE A 90 9.79 -5.79 -15.99
C ILE A 90 11.04 -5.83 -15.08
N SER A 91 11.36 -4.73 -14.40
CA SER A 91 12.50 -4.67 -13.48
C SER A 91 12.36 -5.65 -12.33
N TYR A 92 11.19 -5.68 -11.70
CA TYR A 92 10.89 -6.59 -10.59
C TYR A 92 10.94 -8.06 -11.03
N THR A 93 10.30 -8.38 -12.15
CA THR A 93 10.28 -9.75 -12.70
C THR A 93 11.67 -10.24 -13.12
N LYS A 94 12.47 -9.37 -13.74
CA LYS A 94 13.85 -9.71 -14.13
C LYS A 94 14.72 -10.04 -12.90
N ASP A 95 14.60 -9.26 -11.83
CA ASP A 95 15.40 -9.50 -10.63
C ASP A 95 14.99 -10.78 -9.87
N LEU A 96 13.71 -11.13 -9.92
CA LEU A 96 13.22 -12.35 -9.33
C LEU A 96 13.48 -13.61 -10.18
N ARG A 97 13.69 -13.46 -11.47
CA ARG A 97 13.79 -14.57 -12.42
C ARG A 97 14.84 -15.61 -12.01
N LEU A 98 16.07 -15.21 -11.80
CA LEU A 98 17.16 -16.12 -11.44
C LEU A 98 16.98 -16.72 -10.05
N PRO A 99 16.74 -15.94 -8.98
CA PRO A 99 16.47 -16.52 -7.67
C PRO A 99 15.30 -17.51 -7.68
N MET A 100 14.21 -17.20 -8.37
CA MET A 100 13.04 -18.06 -8.46
C MET A 100 13.32 -19.37 -9.19
N MET A 101 14.11 -19.32 -10.28
CA MET A 101 14.57 -20.53 -10.99
C MET A 101 15.40 -21.43 -10.08
N PHE A 102 16.40 -20.87 -9.36
CA PHE A 102 17.23 -21.63 -8.44
C PHE A 102 16.45 -22.15 -7.24
N TYR A 103 15.53 -21.37 -6.70
CA TYR A 103 14.63 -21.81 -5.64
C TYR A 103 13.78 -23.01 -6.08
N THR A 104 13.12 -22.90 -7.24
CA THR A 104 12.29 -23.96 -7.80
C THR A 104 13.12 -25.22 -8.11
N ALA A 105 14.33 -25.05 -8.65
CA ALA A 105 15.24 -26.16 -8.88
C ALA A 105 15.68 -26.82 -7.56
N ALA A 106 15.98 -26.06 -6.52
CA ALA A 106 16.36 -26.58 -5.21
C ALA A 106 15.20 -27.36 -4.56
N VAL A 107 13.98 -26.79 -4.55
CA VAL A 107 12.79 -27.43 -3.96
C VAL A 107 12.43 -28.74 -4.68
N ASN A 108 12.46 -28.76 -6.00
CA ASN A 108 12.17 -29.96 -6.79
C ASN A 108 13.37 -30.92 -6.85
N GLY A 109 14.57 -30.39 -6.63
CA GLY A 109 15.81 -31.17 -6.59
C GLY A 109 15.89 -32.17 -5.44
N VAL A 110 15.11 -32.00 -4.36
CA VAL A 110 15.08 -32.92 -3.22
C VAL A 110 14.88 -34.37 -3.67
N PHE A 111 13.95 -34.57 -4.62
CA PHE A 111 13.65 -35.91 -5.18
C PHE A 111 14.85 -36.48 -5.97
N ALA A 112 15.50 -35.65 -6.78
CA ALA A 112 16.66 -36.07 -7.56
C ALA A 112 17.86 -36.41 -6.65
N PHE A 113 18.09 -35.62 -5.59
CA PHE A 113 19.14 -35.91 -4.60
C PHE A 113 18.88 -37.20 -3.84
N LEU A 114 17.63 -37.49 -3.47
CA LEU A 114 17.27 -38.72 -2.80
C LEU A 114 17.47 -39.96 -3.71
N ILE A 115 17.10 -39.88 -4.98
CA ILE A 115 17.31 -40.98 -5.93
C ILE A 115 18.82 -41.20 -6.17
N ALA A 116 19.56 -40.12 -6.45
CA ALA A 116 20.99 -40.22 -6.68
C ALA A 116 21.74 -40.76 -5.45
N GLY A 117 21.42 -40.26 -4.26
CA GLY A 117 22.00 -40.79 -3.02
C GLY A 117 21.59 -42.21 -2.70
N GLY A 118 20.30 -42.54 -2.93
CA GLY A 118 19.81 -43.90 -2.82
C GLY A 118 20.61 -44.88 -3.68
N LEU A 119 20.83 -44.53 -4.95
CA LEU A 119 21.65 -45.33 -5.87
C LEU A 119 23.12 -45.49 -5.42
N LEU A 120 23.72 -44.41 -4.92
CA LEU A 120 25.10 -44.45 -4.39
C LEU A 120 25.22 -45.36 -3.17
N PHE A 121 24.24 -45.33 -2.26
CA PHE A 121 24.25 -46.16 -1.06
C PHE A 121 23.93 -47.63 -1.35
N THR A 122 23.28 -47.97 -2.46
CA THR A 122 22.99 -49.35 -2.87
C THR A 122 24.18 -50.06 -3.47
N THR A 123 25.27 -49.40 -3.84
CA THR A 123 26.49 -50.01 -4.42
C THR A 123 27.18 -50.97 -3.47
N HIS A 124 26.95 -50.93 -2.17
CA HIS A 124 27.53 -51.79 -1.15
C HIS A 124 26.58 -52.86 -0.62
N GLY A 125 25.45 -53.05 -1.26
CA GLY A 125 24.39 -53.99 -0.87
C GLY A 125 23.13 -53.29 -0.44
N VAL A 126 22.00 -53.95 -0.65
CA VAL A 126 20.64 -53.38 -0.37
C VAL A 126 20.05 -54.16 0.79
N THR A 127 19.78 -53.44 1.90
CA THR A 127 19.03 -54.04 3.00
C THR A 127 17.52 -53.70 2.85
N PRO A 128 16.59 -54.59 3.26
CA PRO A 128 15.17 -54.31 3.22
C PRO A 128 14.79 -53.05 3.99
N GLU A 129 15.47 -52.74 5.09
CA GLU A 129 15.27 -51.52 5.91
C GLU A 129 15.61 -50.26 5.13
N PHE A 130 16.72 -50.25 4.40
CA PHE A 130 17.12 -49.12 3.56
C PHE A 130 16.09 -48.85 2.46
N LEU A 131 15.56 -49.89 1.82
CA LEU A 131 14.52 -49.74 0.79
C LEU A 131 13.23 -49.14 1.38
N LEU A 132 12.82 -49.59 2.56
CA LEU A 132 11.66 -49.04 3.25
C LEU A 132 11.86 -47.55 3.61
N ASN A 133 13.05 -47.23 4.13
CA ASN A 133 13.40 -45.84 4.44
C ASN A 133 13.42 -44.97 3.17
N LEU A 134 14.05 -45.44 2.09
CA LEU A 134 14.08 -44.72 0.83
C LEU A 134 12.66 -44.48 0.27
N LEU A 135 11.79 -45.49 0.31
CA LEU A 135 10.39 -45.35 -0.08
C LEU A 135 9.66 -44.34 0.75
N PHE A 136 9.85 -44.34 2.08
CA PHE A 136 9.29 -43.33 3.00
C PHE A 136 9.73 -41.92 2.62
N TYR A 137 11.02 -41.70 2.34
CA TYR A 137 11.51 -40.40 1.92
C TYR A 137 10.95 -39.95 0.57
N ILE A 138 10.79 -40.87 -0.39
CA ILE A 138 10.15 -40.56 -1.67
C ILE A 138 8.70 -40.07 -1.48
N ILE A 139 7.95 -40.75 -0.59
CA ILE A 139 6.55 -40.41 -0.32
C ILE A 139 6.44 -39.06 0.44
N ILE A 140 7.38 -38.76 1.34
CA ILE A 140 7.33 -37.48 2.15
C ILE A 140 7.86 -36.29 1.38
N THR A 141 8.67 -36.47 0.34
CA THR A 141 9.29 -35.38 -0.44
C THR A 141 8.27 -34.35 -0.97
N PRO A 142 7.12 -34.72 -1.56
CA PRO A 142 6.11 -33.75 -1.99
C PRO A 142 5.58 -32.89 -0.84
N VAL A 143 5.47 -33.45 0.37
CA VAL A 143 5.04 -32.69 1.55
C VAL A 143 6.07 -31.62 1.92
N ILE A 144 7.37 -31.93 1.82
CA ILE A 144 8.46 -30.97 2.05
C ILE A 144 8.36 -29.85 1.01
N SER A 145 8.27 -30.19 -0.27
CA SER A 145 8.19 -29.22 -1.37
C SER A 145 6.96 -28.31 -1.26
N LEU A 146 5.80 -28.86 -0.96
CA LEU A 146 4.56 -28.09 -0.72
C LEU A 146 4.68 -27.17 0.48
N THR A 147 5.29 -27.63 1.57
CA THR A 147 5.47 -26.82 2.79
C THR A 147 6.40 -25.65 2.53
N LEU A 148 7.53 -25.86 1.84
CA LEU A 148 8.45 -24.79 1.46
C LEU A 148 7.78 -23.76 0.54
N THR A 149 7.04 -24.23 -0.44
CA THR A 149 6.28 -23.35 -1.35
C THR A 149 5.25 -22.51 -0.59
N ARG A 150 4.51 -23.12 0.36
CA ARG A 150 3.56 -22.37 1.22
C ARG A 150 4.26 -21.33 2.07
N ILE A 151 5.42 -21.63 2.66
CA ILE A 151 6.20 -20.67 3.45
C ILE A 151 6.63 -19.47 2.59
N MET A 152 7.06 -19.72 1.35
CA MET A 152 7.42 -18.68 0.39
C MET A 152 6.24 -17.73 0.12
N TYR A 153 5.07 -18.27 -0.24
CA TYR A 153 3.86 -17.48 -0.50
C TYR A 153 3.33 -16.75 0.75
N MET A 154 3.48 -17.36 1.95
CA MET A 154 3.12 -16.66 3.19
C MET A 154 3.99 -15.43 3.42
N SER A 155 5.27 -15.50 3.08
CA SER A 155 6.19 -14.35 3.22
C SER A 155 5.81 -13.20 2.27
N GLU A 156 5.43 -13.53 1.04
CA GLU A 156 4.94 -12.56 0.05
C GLU A 156 3.61 -11.92 0.49
N ASN A 157 2.63 -12.75 0.87
CA ASN A 157 1.34 -12.28 1.35
C ASN A 157 1.45 -11.39 2.60
N LYS A 158 2.39 -11.69 3.51
CA LYS A 158 2.65 -10.85 4.69
C LYS A 158 3.05 -9.43 4.30
N MET A 159 3.83 -9.24 3.25
CA MET A 159 4.23 -7.91 2.79
C MET A 159 3.02 -7.13 2.24
N VAL A 160 2.16 -7.78 1.45
CA VAL A 160 0.94 -7.17 0.90
C VAL A 160 -0.03 -6.78 2.03
N VAL A 161 -0.23 -7.67 3.00
CA VAL A 161 -1.10 -7.41 4.16
C VAL A 161 -0.53 -6.27 5.03
N ALA A 162 0.78 -6.24 5.26
CA ALA A 162 1.41 -5.18 6.04
C ALA A 162 1.28 -3.80 5.37
N ASP A 163 1.42 -3.72 4.04
CA ASP A 163 1.20 -2.47 3.29
C ASP A 163 -0.27 -2.02 3.36
N ALA A 164 -1.21 -2.96 3.18
CA ALA A 164 -2.64 -2.66 3.29
C ALA A 164 -3.03 -2.17 4.69
N LEU A 165 -2.52 -2.81 5.76
CA LEU A 165 -2.74 -2.37 7.13
C LEU A 165 -2.16 -0.99 7.38
N ALA A 166 -0.92 -0.71 6.93
CA ALA A 166 -0.31 0.60 7.10
C ALA A 166 -1.13 1.72 6.43
N ARG A 167 -1.76 1.44 5.28
CA ARG A 167 -2.66 2.39 4.60
C ARG A 167 -3.96 2.60 5.39
N ILE A 168 -4.54 1.55 5.96
CA ILE A 168 -5.72 1.65 6.82
C ILE A 168 -5.38 2.44 8.09
N ASP A 169 -4.27 2.10 8.74
CA ASP A 169 -3.83 2.78 9.96
C ASP A 169 -3.56 4.27 9.70
N SER A 170 -2.99 4.64 8.55
CA SER A 170 -2.77 6.04 8.19
C SER A 170 -4.06 6.87 8.11
N VAL A 171 -5.19 6.24 7.79
CA VAL A 171 -6.50 6.89 7.77
C VAL A 171 -7.13 6.91 9.16
N LEU A 172 -7.02 5.81 9.91
CA LEU A 172 -7.60 5.70 11.25
C LEU A 172 -6.85 6.55 12.28
N GLU A 173 -5.54 6.68 12.14
CA GLU A 173 -4.67 7.48 13.01
C GLU A 173 -4.62 8.95 12.60
N ALA A 174 -5.31 9.35 11.52
CA ALA A 174 -5.43 10.75 11.15
C ALA A 174 -5.99 11.55 12.33
N ALA A 175 -5.21 12.50 12.81
CA ALA A 175 -5.59 13.30 13.97
C ALA A 175 -6.92 14.03 13.69
N PRO A 176 -7.95 13.84 14.53
CA PRO A 176 -9.19 14.58 14.39
C PRO A 176 -8.93 16.07 14.55
N MET A 177 -9.75 16.89 13.89
CA MET A 177 -9.69 18.34 14.08
C MET A 177 -9.83 18.66 15.56
N GLN A 178 -8.95 19.52 16.08
CA GLN A 178 -8.95 19.91 17.49
C GLN A 178 -10.25 20.65 17.80
N VAL A 179 -10.90 20.30 18.90
CA VAL A 179 -12.08 20.97 19.43
C VAL A 179 -11.66 21.68 20.72
N GLN A 180 -12.10 22.92 20.91
CA GLN A 180 -11.84 23.63 22.16
C GLN A 180 -12.53 22.93 23.34
N ALA A 181 -11.88 22.94 24.49
CA ALA A 181 -12.42 22.35 25.72
C ALA A 181 -13.70 23.05 26.22
N VAL A 182 -13.89 24.30 25.84
CA VAL A 182 -15.10 25.07 26.19
C VAL A 182 -15.86 25.40 24.91
N PRO A 183 -16.99 24.72 24.66
CA PRO A 183 -17.81 24.99 23.47
C PRO A 183 -18.38 26.44 23.50
N GLN A 184 -18.42 27.05 22.33
CA GLN A 184 -19.13 28.29 22.11
C GLN A 184 -20.36 28.04 21.23
N HIS A 185 -21.42 28.79 21.46
CA HIS A 185 -22.67 28.67 20.72
C HIS A 185 -22.90 29.91 19.87
N PRO A 186 -23.21 29.78 18.58
CA PRO A 186 -23.55 30.95 17.74
C PRO A 186 -24.83 31.62 18.23
N GLN A 187 -24.83 32.93 18.26
CA GLN A 187 -26.00 33.72 18.68
C GLN A 187 -26.94 34.03 17.52
N ASP A 188 -26.41 34.04 16.30
CA ASP A 188 -27.12 34.29 15.06
C ASP A 188 -26.39 33.65 13.87
N ALA A 189 -26.83 33.90 12.65
CA ALA A 189 -26.22 33.40 11.41
C ALA A 189 -25.26 34.45 10.76
N SER A 190 -24.68 35.37 11.53
CA SER A 190 -23.66 36.29 11.02
C SER A 190 -22.34 35.53 10.77
N VAL A 191 -21.57 35.97 9.78
CA VAL A 191 -20.25 35.40 9.49
C VAL A 191 -19.22 36.53 9.48
N ALA A 192 -18.15 36.36 10.24
CA ALA A 192 -17.05 37.32 10.28
C ALA A 192 -15.70 36.58 10.06
N LEU A 193 -14.96 37.08 9.10
CA LEU A 193 -13.57 36.67 8.84
C LEU A 193 -12.66 37.86 9.18
N GLN A 194 -11.58 37.59 9.92
CA GLN A 194 -10.62 38.67 10.30
C GLN A 194 -9.20 38.17 9.94
N ASN A 195 -8.61 38.85 8.95
CA ASN A 195 -7.25 38.60 8.45
C ASN A 195 -6.93 37.11 8.23
N VAL A 196 -7.88 36.39 7.64
CA VAL A 196 -7.79 34.92 7.44
C VAL A 196 -6.73 34.60 6.39
N ARG A 197 -5.82 33.71 6.72
CA ARG A 197 -4.81 33.12 5.80
C ARG A 197 -4.92 31.63 5.80
N PHE A 198 -4.77 31.04 4.62
CA PHE A 198 -4.86 29.59 4.46
C PHE A 198 -4.05 29.09 3.27
N SER A 199 -3.43 27.92 3.47
CA SER A 199 -2.70 27.13 2.48
C SER A 199 -3.04 25.65 2.65
N TYR A 200 -3.23 24.89 1.55
CA TYR A 200 -3.44 23.44 1.60
C TYR A 200 -2.15 22.65 1.84
N ASP A 201 -1.02 23.17 1.36
CA ASP A 201 0.29 22.52 1.37
C ASP A 201 1.29 23.13 2.36
N GLY A 202 0.86 24.17 3.08
CA GLY A 202 1.71 24.95 3.98
C GLY A 202 2.75 25.82 3.27
N LYS A 203 2.78 25.85 1.93
CA LYS A 203 3.77 26.60 1.13
C LYS A 203 3.13 27.70 0.30
N THR A 204 2.00 27.41 -0.33
CA THR A 204 1.32 28.33 -1.25
C THR A 204 0.04 28.86 -0.60
N GLU A 205 0.04 30.13 -0.21
CA GLU A 205 -1.15 30.78 0.36
C GLU A 205 -2.24 30.92 -0.70
N VAL A 206 -3.38 30.26 -0.47
CA VAL A 206 -4.59 30.38 -1.28
C VAL A 206 -5.45 31.56 -0.80
N ILE A 207 -5.57 31.74 0.52
CA ILE A 207 -6.23 32.88 1.15
C ILE A 207 -5.16 33.75 1.81
N ARG A 208 -5.14 35.05 1.47
CA ARG A 208 -4.05 35.98 1.83
C ARG A 208 -4.57 37.18 2.64
N GLY A 209 -5.01 36.93 3.89
CA GLY A 209 -5.42 37.97 4.78
C GLY A 209 -6.79 38.55 4.42
N VAL A 210 -7.78 37.69 4.18
CA VAL A 210 -9.15 38.14 3.88
C VAL A 210 -9.88 38.52 5.13
N SER A 211 -10.53 39.70 5.10
CA SER A 211 -11.45 40.17 6.12
C SER A 211 -12.77 40.55 5.49
N LEU A 212 -13.86 40.03 6.03
CA LEU A 212 -15.22 40.36 5.59
C LEU A 212 -16.22 40.10 6.73
N GLU A 213 -17.35 40.80 6.68
CA GLU A 213 -18.44 40.60 7.60
C GLU A 213 -19.75 40.46 6.82
N ILE A 214 -20.54 39.45 7.17
CA ILE A 214 -21.84 39.14 6.58
C ILE A 214 -22.87 39.19 7.68
N GLN A 215 -23.84 40.08 7.56
CA GLN A 215 -24.93 40.20 8.52
C GLN A 215 -25.94 39.06 8.37
N PRO A 216 -26.65 38.68 9.44
CA PRO A 216 -27.68 37.64 9.38
C PRO A 216 -28.72 37.91 8.29
N GLY A 217 -29.14 36.85 7.58
CA GLY A 217 -30.15 36.91 6.52
C GLY A 217 -29.70 37.58 5.22
N ARG A 218 -28.41 37.90 5.06
CA ARG A 218 -27.86 38.44 3.81
C ARG A 218 -27.31 37.35 2.91
N THR A 219 -27.57 37.49 1.62
CA THR A 219 -26.94 36.67 0.58
C THR A 219 -25.74 37.40 0.02
N VAL A 220 -24.57 36.78 0.04
CA VAL A 220 -23.31 37.30 -0.47
C VAL A 220 -22.74 36.42 -1.53
N ALA A 221 -22.32 36.95 -2.67
CA ALA A 221 -21.65 36.22 -3.74
C ALA A 221 -20.15 36.52 -3.75
N PHE A 222 -19.34 35.46 -3.69
CA PHE A 222 -17.90 35.58 -3.92
C PHE A 222 -17.62 35.57 -5.43
N VAL A 223 -17.09 36.67 -5.95
CA VAL A 223 -16.78 36.86 -7.38
C VAL A 223 -15.27 36.99 -7.57
N GLY A 224 -14.73 36.36 -8.61
CA GLY A 224 -13.31 36.41 -8.93
C GLY A 224 -12.86 35.30 -9.89
N PRO A 225 -11.61 35.31 -10.32
CA PRO A 225 -11.08 34.32 -11.28
C PRO A 225 -11.13 32.89 -10.71
N SER A 226 -11.06 31.89 -11.60
CA SER A 226 -10.89 30.48 -11.21
C SER A 226 -9.58 30.33 -10.43
N GLY A 227 -9.60 29.55 -9.35
CA GLY A 227 -8.45 29.41 -8.45
C GLY A 227 -8.27 30.56 -7.42
N GLY A 228 -9.11 31.59 -7.43
CA GLY A 228 -9.04 32.75 -6.51
C GLY A 228 -9.47 32.46 -5.06
N GLY A 229 -9.59 31.21 -4.64
CA GLY A 229 -9.87 30.85 -3.23
C GLY A 229 -11.33 30.94 -2.80
N LYS A 230 -12.30 31.20 -3.70
CA LYS A 230 -13.72 31.36 -3.36
C LYS A 230 -14.32 30.16 -2.62
N SER A 231 -14.14 28.97 -3.17
CA SER A 231 -14.60 27.71 -2.53
C SER A 231 -13.82 27.42 -1.26
N THR A 232 -12.54 27.75 -1.22
CA THR A 232 -11.71 27.61 -0.02
C THR A 232 -12.23 28.48 1.12
N LEU A 233 -12.66 29.70 0.81
CA LEU A 233 -13.24 30.61 1.81
C LEU A 233 -14.55 30.04 2.39
N ALA A 234 -15.44 29.53 1.55
CA ALA A 234 -16.65 28.85 2.00
C ALA A 234 -16.32 27.61 2.87
N ASN A 235 -15.35 26.81 2.44
CA ASN A 235 -14.90 25.63 3.20
C ASN A 235 -14.32 25.99 4.58
N LEU A 236 -13.68 27.16 4.73
CA LEU A 236 -13.19 27.65 6.03
C LEU A 236 -14.34 28.08 6.94
N VAL A 237 -15.41 28.69 6.39
CA VAL A 237 -16.61 29.03 7.16
C VAL A 237 -17.30 27.76 7.67
N CYS A 238 -17.46 26.74 6.82
CA CYS A 238 -17.98 25.41 7.22
C CYS A 238 -17.00 24.59 8.06
N ARG A 239 -15.81 25.10 8.32
CA ARG A 239 -14.75 24.38 9.04
C ARG A 239 -14.42 23.02 8.47
N PHE A 240 -14.34 22.87 7.15
CA PHE A 240 -13.73 21.71 6.52
C PHE A 240 -12.19 21.75 6.62
N PHE A 241 -11.65 22.93 6.90
CA PHE A 241 -10.23 23.18 7.19
C PHE A 241 -10.15 24.26 8.26
N ASP A 242 -9.11 24.22 9.10
CA ASP A 242 -8.83 25.29 10.04
C ASP A 242 -7.93 26.36 9.39
N ALA A 243 -8.22 27.63 9.63
CA ALA A 243 -7.38 28.73 9.17
C ALA A 243 -6.00 28.69 9.86
N GLN A 244 -4.93 28.94 9.11
CA GLN A 244 -3.56 28.97 9.66
C GLN A 244 -3.29 30.26 10.45
N SER A 245 -3.98 31.35 10.12
CA SER A 245 -3.98 32.58 10.89
C SER A 245 -5.25 33.40 10.66
N GLY A 246 -5.53 34.33 11.55
CA GLY A 246 -6.78 35.06 11.58
C GLY A 246 -7.86 34.33 12.37
N SER A 247 -9.10 34.78 12.29
CA SER A 247 -10.26 34.15 12.92
C SER A 247 -11.43 34.03 11.95
N VAL A 248 -12.19 32.95 12.05
CA VAL A 248 -13.46 32.75 11.36
C VAL A 248 -14.53 32.55 12.41
N ARG A 249 -15.58 33.38 12.39
CA ARG A 249 -16.64 33.36 13.38
C ARG A 249 -18.00 33.24 12.73
N VAL A 250 -18.88 32.50 13.40
CA VAL A 250 -20.29 32.36 13.04
C VAL A 250 -21.12 32.71 14.29
N GLY A 251 -22.06 33.62 14.15
CA GLY A 251 -22.87 34.10 15.28
C GLY A 251 -22.03 34.69 16.43
N GLY A 252 -20.90 35.30 16.13
CA GLY A 252 -19.97 35.83 17.14
C GLY A 252 -19.03 34.77 17.76
N ALA A 253 -19.33 33.48 17.65
CA ALA A 253 -18.52 32.41 18.16
C ALA A 253 -17.45 31.97 17.12
N ASP A 254 -16.25 31.67 17.59
CA ASP A 254 -15.21 31.13 16.71
C ASP A 254 -15.59 29.72 16.23
N VAL A 255 -15.52 29.46 14.89
CA VAL A 255 -15.89 28.16 14.31
C VAL A 255 -15.09 27.01 14.93
N TRP A 256 -13.94 27.31 15.48
CA TRP A 256 -13.07 26.37 16.19
C TRP A 256 -13.65 25.88 17.51
N ALA A 257 -14.48 26.71 18.14
CA ALA A 257 -15.10 26.42 19.43
C ALA A 257 -16.55 25.95 19.30
N ILE A 258 -17.16 26.02 18.11
CA ILE A 258 -18.56 25.59 17.90
C ILE A 258 -18.57 24.05 17.72
N PRO A 259 -19.47 23.30 18.41
CA PRO A 259 -19.71 21.89 18.14
C PRO A 259 -20.05 21.65 16.66
N LYS A 260 -19.46 20.61 16.05
CA LYS A 260 -19.57 20.37 14.60
C LYS A 260 -21.02 20.26 14.13
N GLU A 261 -21.86 19.55 14.90
CA GLU A 261 -23.28 19.37 14.56
C GLU A 261 -24.01 20.70 14.54
N GLU A 262 -23.80 21.54 15.55
CA GLU A 262 -24.41 22.86 15.66
C GLU A 262 -23.92 23.82 14.57
N LEU A 263 -22.63 23.75 14.21
CA LEU A 263 -22.10 24.54 13.10
C LEU A 263 -22.75 24.16 11.77
N MET A 264 -22.94 22.87 11.52
CA MET A 264 -23.57 22.36 10.29
C MET A 264 -25.06 22.70 10.22
N ASP A 265 -25.74 22.81 11.37
CA ASP A 265 -27.16 23.20 11.43
C ASP A 265 -27.33 24.74 11.27
N THR A 266 -26.27 25.52 11.57
CA THR A 266 -26.33 26.98 11.48
C THR A 266 -25.97 27.54 10.09
N ILE A 267 -25.16 26.80 9.32
CA ILE A 267 -24.67 27.17 7.99
C ILE A 267 -25.42 26.40 6.90
#